data_add54c5c1be056e311d7f7150c4e9bec
#
_entry.id   add54c5c1be056e311d7f7150c4e9bec
#
_cell.length_a   1.000
_cell.length_b   1.000
_cell.length_c   1.000
_cell.angle_alpha   90.00
_cell.angle_beta   90.00
_cell.angle_gamma   90.00
#
_symmetry.space_group_name_H-M   'P 1'
#
loop_
_entity.id
_entity.type
_entity.pdbx_description
1 polymer ?
#
loop_
_entity_poly.entity_id
_entity_poly.type
_entity_poly.pdbx_seq_one_letter_code
_entity_poly.pdbx_strand_id
1 'polypeptide(L)'
;VVDGHPEMQCAIKTVNEHATDRERSEFLNEASVMKAFNTHHVVRLLGVVSQGQPVLVVMELMANGDLKTYLRSHRPDVCEDLSKQPPTLKRILQMAVEIADGMAYLAGKKFVHRDLAARNCMVAEDLTV
;
A
#
# COMPACT_ATOMS: atom_id res chain seq x y z
N VAL A 1 -13.74 6.28 15.05
CA VAL A 1 -14.60 7.41 14.65
C VAL A 1 -13.93 8.67 15.14
N VAL A 2 -13.50 9.53 14.23
CA VAL A 2 -13.04 10.88 14.56
C VAL A 2 -14.26 11.77 14.46
N ASP A 3 -14.56 12.50 15.52
CA ASP A 3 -15.74 13.36 15.60
C ASP A 3 -15.83 14.29 14.37
N GLY A 4 -16.95 14.21 13.66
CA GLY A 4 -17.24 15.04 12.50
C GLY A 4 -16.80 14.50 11.14
N HIS A 5 -16.20 13.30 11.04
CA HIS A 5 -15.85 12.65 9.79
C HIS A 5 -16.71 11.40 9.54
N PRO A 6 -17.12 11.14 8.28
CA PRO A 6 -17.84 9.93 7.95
C PRO A 6 -16.99 8.68 8.25
N GLU A 7 -17.65 7.59 8.61
CA GLU A 7 -16.99 6.30 8.75
C GLU A 7 -16.39 5.88 7.41
N MET A 8 -15.12 5.46 7.44
CA MET A 8 -14.44 4.94 6.26
C MET A 8 -13.70 3.65 6.61
N GLN A 9 -13.64 2.74 5.66
CA GLN A 9 -12.84 1.54 5.78
C GLN A 9 -11.36 1.87 5.59
N CYS A 10 -10.52 1.29 6.42
CA CYS A 10 -9.07 1.46 6.34
C CYS A 10 -8.35 0.14 6.56
N ALA A 11 -7.09 0.07 6.15
CA ALA A 11 -6.20 -1.03 6.45
C ALA A 11 -5.41 -0.72 7.72
N ILE A 12 -5.33 -1.68 8.62
CA ILE A 12 -4.57 -1.56 9.86
C ILE A 12 -3.43 -2.57 9.84
N LYS A 13 -2.21 -2.07 10.02
CA LYS A 13 -1.01 -2.88 10.15
C LYS A 13 -0.46 -2.76 11.57
N THR A 14 -0.14 -3.91 12.17
CA THR A 14 0.45 -3.96 13.51
C THR A 14 1.95 -4.16 13.43
N VAL A 15 2.67 -3.58 14.39
CA VAL A 15 4.09 -3.88 14.59
C VAL A 15 4.20 -5.12 15.46
N ASN A 16 5.13 -6.02 15.11
CA ASN A 16 5.39 -7.22 15.87
C ASN A 16 5.67 -6.90 17.36
N GLU A 17 4.98 -7.58 18.27
CA GLU A 17 5.17 -7.41 19.72
C GLU A 17 6.59 -7.72 20.19
N HIS A 18 7.31 -8.56 19.44
CA HIS A 18 8.70 -8.93 19.71
C HIS A 18 9.72 -7.96 19.09
N ALA A 19 9.28 -6.90 18.42
CA ALA A 19 10.17 -5.89 17.89
C ALA A 19 10.92 -5.18 19.03
N THR A 20 12.23 -4.93 18.81
CA THR A 20 13.05 -4.16 19.75
C THR A 20 12.59 -2.70 19.79
N ASP A 21 12.93 -1.97 20.86
CA ASP A 21 12.62 -0.53 20.96
C ASP A 21 13.24 0.26 19.81
N ARG A 22 14.42 -0.14 19.35
CA ARG A 22 15.06 0.47 18.18
C ARG A 22 14.25 0.26 16.91
N GLU A 23 13.81 -0.96 16.66
CA GLU A 23 12.97 -1.29 15.49
C GLU A 23 11.65 -0.53 15.51
N ARG A 24 11.03 -0.38 16.69
CA ARG A 24 9.83 0.44 16.86
C ARG A 24 10.09 1.91 16.57
N SER A 25 11.20 2.45 17.09
CA SER A 25 11.56 3.86 16.86
C SER A 25 11.82 4.11 15.37
N GLU A 26 12.56 3.24 14.70
CA GLU A 26 12.81 3.32 13.25
C GLU A 26 11.50 3.25 12.47
N PHE A 27 10.61 2.35 12.82
CA PHE A 27 9.30 2.22 12.20
C PHE A 27 8.44 3.47 12.37
N LEU A 28 8.39 4.04 13.57
CA LEU A 28 7.65 5.27 13.86
C LEU A 28 8.23 6.48 13.13
N ASN A 29 9.56 6.56 12.99
CA ASN A 29 10.23 7.60 12.22
C ASN A 29 9.89 7.51 10.73
N GLU A 30 9.91 6.32 10.15
CA GLU A 30 9.48 6.08 8.76
C GLU A 30 8.01 6.46 8.56
N ALA A 31 7.14 6.05 9.48
CA ALA A 31 5.73 6.39 9.43
C ALA A 31 5.50 7.91 9.50
N SER A 32 6.26 8.63 10.31
CA SER A 32 6.20 10.10 10.37
C SER A 32 6.56 10.75 9.03
N VAL A 33 7.56 10.23 8.34
CA VAL A 33 7.94 10.70 7.00
C VAL A 33 6.85 10.39 5.98
N MET A 34 6.32 9.17 5.99
CA MET A 34 5.27 8.72 5.07
C MET A 34 3.95 9.48 5.26
N LYS A 35 3.67 9.97 6.46
CA LYS A 35 2.46 10.74 6.76
C LYS A 35 2.37 12.04 5.95
N ALA A 36 3.51 12.60 5.54
CA ALA A 36 3.59 13.80 4.72
C ALA A 36 3.40 13.52 3.21
N PHE A 37 3.41 12.25 2.78
CA PHE A 37 3.24 11.91 1.38
C PHE A 37 1.79 12.11 0.93
N ASN A 38 1.63 12.81 -0.18
CA ASN A 38 0.33 13.07 -0.78
C ASN A 38 0.44 12.97 -2.30
N THR A 39 0.20 11.77 -2.82
CA THR A 39 0.20 11.48 -4.26
C THR A 39 -0.72 10.30 -4.55
N HIS A 40 -1.20 10.20 -5.79
CA HIS A 40 -2.15 9.17 -6.21
C HIS A 40 -1.56 7.75 -6.28
N HIS A 41 -0.24 7.63 -6.43
CA HIS A 41 0.42 6.34 -6.68
C HIS A 41 1.34 5.88 -5.54
N VAL A 42 1.14 6.42 -4.35
CA VAL A 42 1.69 5.91 -3.10
C VAL A 42 0.55 5.77 -2.09
N VAL A 43 0.40 4.59 -1.50
CA VAL A 43 -0.63 4.34 -0.49
C VAL A 43 -0.53 5.35 0.63
N ARG A 44 -1.66 6.00 0.93
CA ARG A 44 -1.70 7.07 1.92
C ARG A 44 -1.68 6.51 3.34
N LEU A 45 -0.80 7.03 4.16
CA LEU A 45 -0.80 6.80 5.59
C LEU A 45 -1.77 7.80 6.26
N LEU A 46 -2.81 7.27 6.89
CA LEU A 46 -3.84 8.08 7.54
C LEU A 46 -3.45 8.47 8.97
N GLY A 47 -2.76 7.60 9.67
CA GLY A 47 -2.32 7.87 11.02
C GLY A 47 -1.58 6.71 11.67
N VAL A 48 -1.09 6.97 12.88
CA VAL A 48 -0.40 6.00 13.73
C VAL A 48 -0.98 6.10 15.13
N VAL A 49 -1.28 4.95 15.72
CA VAL A 49 -1.64 4.85 17.14
C VAL A 49 -0.42 4.31 17.88
N SER A 50 0.30 5.20 18.57
CA SER A 50 1.55 4.87 19.24
C SER A 50 1.40 4.73 20.76
N GLN A 51 0.23 5.06 21.31
CA GLN A 51 -0.07 4.87 22.72
C GLN A 51 -0.57 3.45 22.98
N GLY A 52 0.12 2.75 23.84
CA GLY A 52 -0.18 1.34 24.14
C GLY A 52 0.45 0.37 23.14
N GLN A 53 0.12 -0.89 23.31
CA GLN A 53 0.59 -1.98 22.45
C GLN A 53 -0.60 -2.82 21.98
N PRO A 54 -0.55 -3.30 20.72
CA PRO A 54 0.48 -3.05 19.69
C PRO A 54 0.38 -1.64 19.10
N VAL A 55 1.48 -1.16 18.51
CA VAL A 55 1.46 0.06 17.68
C VAL A 55 0.69 -0.23 16.40
N LEU A 56 -0.27 0.62 16.07
CA LEU A 56 -1.12 0.47 14.90
C LEU A 56 -0.78 1.52 13.84
N VAL A 57 -0.65 1.08 12.61
CA VAL A 57 -0.53 1.96 11.45
C VAL A 57 -1.82 1.88 10.66
N VAL A 58 -2.45 3.02 10.47
CA VAL A 58 -3.72 3.15 9.76
C VAL A 58 -3.45 3.70 8.36
N MET A 59 -3.80 2.93 7.35
CA MET A 59 -3.57 3.25 5.96
C MET A 59 -4.86 3.24 5.16
N GLU A 60 -4.84 3.91 4.04
CA GLU A 60 -5.83 3.80 2.99
C GLU A 60 -6.05 2.34 2.58
N LEU A 61 -7.30 1.90 2.49
CA LEU A 61 -7.64 0.54 2.08
C LEU A 61 -7.58 0.40 0.57
N MET A 62 -6.78 -0.56 0.11
CA MET A 62 -6.70 -0.97 -1.29
C MET A 62 -7.56 -2.21 -1.51
N ALA A 63 -8.72 -2.06 -2.15
CA ALA A 63 -9.77 -3.08 -2.23
C ALA A 63 -9.33 -4.37 -2.92
N ASN A 64 -8.42 -4.30 -3.89
CA ASN A 64 -7.93 -5.45 -4.63
C ASN A 64 -6.61 -6.04 -4.10
N GLY A 65 -6.15 -5.59 -2.93
CA GLY A 65 -4.98 -6.13 -2.25
C GLY A 65 -3.66 -5.86 -2.97
N ASP A 66 -2.67 -6.72 -2.76
CA ASP A 66 -1.36 -6.57 -3.39
C ASP A 66 -1.36 -7.04 -4.85
N LEU A 67 -0.49 -6.42 -5.64
CA LEU A 67 -0.40 -6.66 -7.09
C LEU A 67 0.03 -8.09 -7.42
N LYS A 68 0.91 -8.68 -6.61
CA LYS A 68 1.36 -10.06 -6.83
C LYS A 68 0.19 -11.05 -6.75
N THR A 69 -0.61 -10.98 -5.71
CA THR A 69 -1.80 -11.82 -5.52
C THR A 69 -2.85 -11.53 -6.58
N TYR A 70 -3.07 -10.24 -6.91
CA TYR A 70 -3.97 -9.82 -7.96
C TYR A 70 -3.61 -10.46 -9.31
N LEU A 71 -2.35 -10.35 -9.74
CA LEU A 71 -1.89 -10.93 -11.01
C LEU A 71 -1.99 -12.46 -11.01
N ARG A 72 -1.63 -13.12 -9.92
CA ARG A 72 -1.73 -14.58 -9.78
C ARG A 72 -3.18 -15.07 -9.87
N SER A 73 -4.11 -14.37 -9.25
CA SER A 73 -5.53 -14.76 -9.26
C SER A 73 -6.19 -14.61 -10.63
N HIS A 74 -5.57 -13.87 -11.56
CA HIS A 74 -6.05 -13.66 -12.92
C HIS A 74 -5.30 -14.52 -13.97
N ARG A 75 -4.44 -15.43 -13.54
CA ARG A 75 -3.74 -16.35 -14.45
C ARG A 75 -4.72 -17.38 -15.01
N PRO A 76 -4.64 -17.68 -16.32
CA PRO A 76 -5.55 -18.65 -16.97
C PRO A 76 -5.46 -20.07 -16.40
N ASP A 77 -4.29 -20.44 -15.86
CA ASP A 77 -4.04 -21.75 -15.25
C ASP A 77 -4.55 -21.89 -13.81
N VAL A 78 -4.89 -20.80 -13.17
CA VAL A 78 -5.37 -20.76 -11.77
C VAL A 78 -6.85 -20.47 -11.68
N CYS A 79 -7.41 -19.72 -12.62
CA CYS A 79 -8.79 -19.25 -12.59
C CYS A 79 -9.62 -19.89 -13.68
N GLU A 80 -10.62 -20.69 -13.28
CA GLU A 80 -11.63 -21.25 -14.17
C GLU A 80 -12.74 -20.23 -14.51
N ASP A 81 -12.76 -19.11 -13.81
CA ASP A 81 -13.75 -18.06 -13.98
C ASP A 81 -13.38 -17.16 -15.19
N LEU A 82 -14.15 -17.27 -16.25
CA LEU A 82 -14.01 -16.47 -17.46
C LEU A 82 -14.15 -14.95 -17.23
N SER A 83 -14.71 -14.55 -16.09
CA SER A 83 -14.83 -13.14 -15.71
C SER A 83 -13.52 -12.53 -15.24
N LYS A 84 -12.56 -13.36 -14.79
CA LYS A 84 -11.23 -12.95 -14.34
C LYS A 84 -10.20 -13.15 -15.43
N GLN A 85 -10.24 -12.28 -16.43
CA GLN A 85 -9.25 -12.27 -17.51
C GLN A 85 -7.91 -11.69 -17.04
N PRO A 86 -6.77 -12.20 -17.54
CA PRO A 86 -5.49 -11.55 -17.31
C PRO A 86 -5.51 -10.11 -17.82
N PRO A 87 -4.78 -9.19 -17.17
CA PRO A 87 -4.71 -7.82 -17.65
C PRO A 87 -4.10 -7.77 -19.07
N THR A 88 -4.63 -6.88 -19.90
CA THR A 88 -4.10 -6.65 -21.25
C THR A 88 -2.71 -6.02 -21.19
N LEU A 89 -1.95 -6.10 -22.28
CA LEU A 89 -0.65 -5.41 -22.37
C LEU A 89 -0.77 -3.92 -22.09
N LYS A 90 -1.81 -3.28 -22.62
CA LYS A 90 -2.10 -1.86 -22.35
C LYS A 90 -2.25 -1.62 -20.85
N ARG A 91 -2.98 -2.47 -20.14
CA ARG A 91 -3.19 -2.34 -18.70
C ARG A 91 -1.89 -2.55 -17.91
N ILE A 92 -1.09 -3.53 -18.30
CA ILE A 92 0.23 -3.78 -17.68
C ILE A 92 1.15 -2.57 -17.84
N LEU A 93 1.21 -1.98 -19.02
CA LEU A 93 2.00 -0.77 -19.26
C LEU A 93 1.50 0.42 -18.43
N GLN A 94 0.18 0.56 -18.29
CA GLN A 94 -0.40 1.59 -17.43
C GLN A 94 -0.03 1.38 -15.96
N MET A 95 -0.09 0.16 -15.45
CA MET A 95 0.37 -0.17 -14.10
C MET A 95 1.85 0.20 -13.89
N ALA A 96 2.69 -0.09 -14.88
CA ALA A 96 4.11 0.27 -14.84
C ALA A 96 4.31 1.79 -14.76
N VAL A 97 3.54 2.57 -15.51
CA VAL A 97 3.56 4.04 -15.45
C VAL A 97 3.12 4.55 -14.08
N GLU A 98 2.06 3.98 -13.53
CA GLU A 98 1.55 4.36 -12.22
C GLU A 98 2.57 4.08 -11.10
N ILE A 99 3.23 2.90 -11.13
CA ILE A 99 4.30 2.55 -10.21
C ILE A 99 5.50 3.50 -10.38
N ALA A 100 5.90 3.76 -11.61
CA ALA A 100 7.00 4.69 -11.91
C ALA A 100 6.69 6.11 -11.41
N ASP A 101 5.46 6.57 -11.54
CA ASP A 101 5.03 7.87 -11.01
C ASP A 101 5.13 7.93 -9.49
N GLY A 102 4.67 6.90 -8.79
CA GLY A 102 4.83 6.78 -7.33
C GLY A 102 6.30 6.80 -6.91
N MET A 103 7.15 6.06 -7.62
CA MET A 103 8.59 6.02 -7.37
C MET A 103 9.28 7.36 -7.67
N ALA A 104 8.85 8.07 -8.71
CA ALA A 104 9.34 9.42 -9.02
C ALA A 104 9.00 10.42 -7.89
N TYR A 105 7.79 10.31 -7.35
CA TYR A 105 7.40 11.12 -6.18
C TYR A 105 8.31 10.84 -4.97
N LEU A 106 8.55 9.57 -4.65
CA LEU A 106 9.44 9.18 -3.55
C LEU A 106 10.87 9.68 -3.77
N ALA A 107 11.38 9.54 -4.99
CA ALA A 107 12.71 10.06 -5.35
C ALA A 107 12.79 11.58 -5.18
N GLY A 108 11.75 12.32 -5.59
CA GLY A 108 11.65 13.76 -5.38
C GLY A 108 11.62 14.17 -3.91
N LYS A 109 11.12 13.31 -3.03
CA LYS A 109 11.16 13.47 -1.58
C LYS A 109 12.45 12.95 -0.93
N LYS A 110 13.41 12.49 -1.73
CA LYS A 110 14.66 11.85 -1.27
C LYS A 110 14.42 10.64 -0.36
N PHE A 111 13.33 9.93 -0.60
CA PHE A 111 12.98 8.70 0.09
C PHE A 111 13.40 7.49 -0.72
N VAL A 112 14.21 6.61 -0.14
CA VAL A 112 14.67 5.36 -0.77
C VAL A 112 13.77 4.22 -0.32
N HIS A 113 13.06 3.59 -1.27
CA HIS A 113 12.12 2.51 -0.95
C HIS A 113 12.82 1.24 -0.46
N ARG A 114 13.87 0.78 -1.17
CA ARG A 114 14.71 -0.40 -0.88
C ARG A 114 14.07 -1.77 -1.11
N ASP A 115 12.76 -1.86 -1.30
CA ASP A 115 12.08 -3.15 -1.49
C ASP A 115 10.91 -3.04 -2.47
N LEU A 116 11.17 -2.45 -3.64
CA LEU A 116 10.16 -2.38 -4.69
C LEU A 116 9.91 -3.76 -5.29
N ALA A 117 8.70 -4.25 -5.15
CA ALA A 117 8.26 -5.54 -5.66
C ALA A 117 6.73 -5.56 -5.81
N ALA A 118 6.22 -6.46 -6.64
CA ALA A 118 4.77 -6.59 -6.84
C ALA A 118 3.99 -6.86 -5.55
N ARG A 119 4.58 -7.57 -4.59
CA ARG A 119 3.97 -7.80 -3.26
C ARG A 119 3.81 -6.52 -2.43
N ASN A 120 4.57 -5.47 -2.76
CA ASN A 120 4.54 -4.17 -2.09
C ASN A 120 3.83 -3.08 -2.89
N CYS A 121 3.29 -3.43 -4.05
CA CYS A 121 2.38 -2.58 -4.82
C CYS A 121 0.95 -3.01 -4.53
N MET A 122 0.06 -2.05 -4.33
CA MET A 122 -1.32 -2.30 -3.97
C MET A 122 -2.25 -1.89 -5.10
N VAL A 123 -3.40 -2.55 -5.20
CA VAL A 123 -4.38 -2.31 -6.27
C VAL A 123 -5.66 -1.76 -5.66
N ALA A 124 -6.04 -0.56 -6.07
CA ALA A 124 -7.24 0.11 -5.62
C ALA A 124 -8.51 -0.49 -6.24
N GLU A 125 -9.68 -0.07 -5.76
CA GLU A 125 -10.97 -0.52 -6.26
C GLU A 125 -11.15 -0.23 -7.76
N ASP A 126 -10.68 0.92 -8.23
CA ASP A 126 -10.69 1.32 -9.65
C ASP A 126 -9.56 0.70 -10.48
N LEU A 127 -8.79 -0.24 -9.92
CA LEU A 127 -7.64 -0.92 -10.49
C LEU A 127 -6.38 -0.05 -10.64
N THR A 128 -6.34 1.14 -10.12
CA THR A 128 -5.12 1.96 -10.04
C THR A 128 -4.10 1.30 -9.10
N VAL A 129 -2.84 1.31 -9.49
CA VAL A 129 -1.73 0.73 -8.72
C VAL A 129 -0.88 1.80 -8.04
#